data_d00675316273ef564baef00e3e8ab57e
#
_entry.id   d00675316273ef564baef00e3e8ab57e
#
_cell.length_a   1.000
_cell.length_b   1.000
_cell.length_c   1.000
_cell.angle_alpha   90.00
_cell.angle_beta   90.00
_cell.angle_gamma   90.00
#
_symmetry.space_group_name_H-M   'P 1'
#
loop_
_entity.id
_entity.type
_entity.pdbx_description
1 polymer ?
#
loop_
_entity_poly.entity_id
_entity_poly.type
_entity_poly.pdbx_seq_one_letter_code
_entity_poly.pdbx_strand_id
1 'polypeptide(L)'
;VLALLPALLLPGRVSALDPPAGPTVLTIRGRVRVTNAADAAHFDMAMLRALPQTSFTTKTPWYPRPRRFTGPLLRDVLAAAGAEGSVLKLAALNDYRVDMPMDDVRRHDVLLAHLLDDRQMAVRDKGPLFVIYPFDARPELRSALYYGRSAWQLRTIDVQ
;
A
#
# COMPACT_ATOMS: atom_id res chain seq x y z
N VAL A 1 23.04 -1.93 51.38
CA VAL A 1 22.66 -0.82 50.51
C VAL A 1 22.58 -1.36 49.08
N LEU A 2 21.35 -1.57 48.55
CA LEU A 2 21.11 -2.12 47.24
C LEU A 2 20.95 -0.95 46.28
N ALA A 3 21.90 -0.77 45.37
CA ALA A 3 21.80 0.29 44.34
C ALA A 3 20.92 -0.17 43.19
N LEU A 4 19.76 0.45 43.04
CA LEU A 4 18.93 0.32 41.83
C LEU A 4 19.56 1.12 40.66
N LEU A 5 20.03 0.39 39.64
CA LEU A 5 20.38 1.03 38.35
C LEU A 5 19.09 1.38 37.60
N PRO A 6 18.94 2.61 37.08
CA PRO A 6 17.84 2.93 36.21
C PRO A 6 18.01 2.23 34.85
N ALA A 7 16.97 1.48 34.46
CA ALA A 7 16.88 0.92 33.10
C ALA A 7 16.73 2.07 32.09
N LEU A 8 17.75 2.28 31.27
CA LEU A 8 17.69 3.22 30.14
C LEU A 8 16.76 2.62 29.08
N LEU A 9 15.54 3.14 28.98
CA LEU A 9 14.65 2.90 27.86
C LEU A 9 15.27 3.54 26.60
N LEU A 10 15.91 2.72 25.76
CA LEU A 10 16.36 3.16 24.45
C LEU A 10 15.13 3.51 23.61
N PRO A 11 15.05 4.72 23.05
CA PRO A 11 13.97 5.05 22.11
C PRO A 11 14.05 4.09 20.94
N GLY A 12 12.90 3.44 20.61
CA GLY A 12 12.79 2.56 19.47
C GLY A 12 13.28 3.30 18.23
N ARG A 13 14.27 2.74 17.53
CA ARG A 13 14.75 3.28 16.27
C ARG A 13 13.58 3.24 15.29
N VAL A 14 13.08 4.41 14.91
CA VAL A 14 12.27 4.54 13.71
C VAL A 14 13.20 4.13 12.57
N SER A 15 12.89 3.00 11.93
CA SER A 15 13.69 2.53 10.79
C SER A 15 13.58 3.58 9.69
N ALA A 16 14.70 4.21 9.34
CA ALA A 16 14.73 5.15 8.23
C ALA A 16 14.38 4.41 6.93
N LEU A 17 13.61 5.07 6.07
CA LEU A 17 13.33 4.57 4.74
C LEU A 17 14.49 4.97 3.82
N ASP A 18 15.12 3.99 3.18
CA ASP A 18 16.22 4.27 2.24
C ASP A 18 15.69 5.06 1.02
N PRO A 19 16.51 5.93 0.41
CA PRO A 19 16.17 6.54 -0.86
C PRO A 19 15.95 5.47 -1.94
N PRO A 20 14.99 5.66 -2.86
CA PRO A 20 14.80 4.72 -3.96
C PRO A 20 16.05 4.65 -4.85
N ALA A 21 16.47 3.43 -5.20
CA ALA A 21 17.58 3.19 -6.12
C ALA A 21 17.15 3.24 -7.59
N GLY A 22 15.87 3.03 -7.85
CA GLY A 22 15.24 3.05 -9.16
C GLY A 22 14.17 4.13 -9.31
N PRO A 23 13.42 4.13 -10.42
CA PRO A 23 12.32 5.07 -10.63
C PRO A 23 11.24 4.94 -9.53
N THR A 24 10.80 6.06 -9.00
CA THR A 24 9.70 6.09 -8.04
C THR A 24 8.40 5.64 -8.70
N VAL A 25 7.78 4.60 -8.15
CA VAL A 25 6.48 4.08 -8.62
C VAL A 25 5.33 4.48 -7.71
N LEU A 26 5.61 4.79 -6.43
CA LEU A 26 4.62 5.22 -5.46
C LEU A 26 5.17 6.35 -4.59
N THR A 27 4.38 7.38 -4.40
CA THR A 27 4.65 8.47 -3.45
C THR A 27 3.57 8.48 -2.37
N ILE A 28 3.99 8.42 -1.10
CA ILE A 28 3.09 8.59 0.05
C ILE A 28 3.47 9.89 0.75
N ARG A 29 2.50 10.77 0.95
CA ARG A 29 2.68 12.08 1.56
C ARG A 29 1.54 12.42 2.53
N GLY A 30 1.58 13.61 3.08
CA GLY A 30 0.63 14.07 4.09
C GLY A 30 1.07 13.65 5.48
N ARG A 31 0.22 13.00 6.25
CA ARG A 31 0.53 12.57 7.62
C ARG A 31 1.43 11.33 7.65
N VAL A 32 2.69 11.50 7.27
CA VAL A 32 3.73 10.47 7.27
C VAL A 32 4.90 10.91 8.14
N ARG A 33 5.49 9.98 8.90
CA ARG A 33 6.62 10.27 9.80
C ARG A 33 7.95 9.77 9.28
N VAL A 34 7.95 8.84 8.35
CA VAL A 34 9.14 8.25 7.75
C VAL A 34 9.20 8.67 6.29
N THR A 35 10.13 9.56 5.99
CA THR A 35 10.30 10.13 4.64
C THR A 35 11.72 9.87 4.15
N ASN A 36 11.89 9.80 2.84
CA ASN A 36 13.19 9.73 2.15
C ASN A 36 13.35 10.80 1.07
N ALA A 37 12.40 11.72 1.00
CA ALA A 37 12.40 12.95 0.23
C ALA A 37 11.86 14.06 1.12
N ALA A 38 11.78 15.33 0.65
CA ALA A 38 11.49 16.49 1.48
C ALA A 38 10.25 16.30 2.38
N ASP A 39 9.09 15.95 1.81
CA ASP A 39 7.83 15.80 2.54
C ASP A 39 7.10 14.48 2.21
N ALA A 40 7.82 13.49 1.69
CA ALA A 40 7.20 12.27 1.19
C ALA A 40 8.05 11.03 1.39
N ALA A 41 7.40 9.90 1.42
CA ALA A 41 8.01 8.58 1.28
C ALA A 41 7.88 8.12 -0.18
N HIS A 42 9.00 8.00 -0.86
CA HIS A 42 9.08 7.51 -2.22
C HIS A 42 9.46 6.04 -2.23
N PHE A 43 8.75 5.25 -2.98
CA PHE A 43 9.02 3.82 -3.17
C PHE A 43 9.31 3.53 -4.64
N ASP A 44 10.40 2.82 -4.90
CA ASP A 44 10.60 2.13 -6.16
C ASP A 44 10.03 0.70 -6.08
N MET A 45 10.08 -0.02 -7.18
CA MET A 45 9.54 -1.39 -7.23
C MET A 45 10.34 -2.36 -6.35
N ALA A 46 11.65 -2.17 -6.22
CA ALA A 46 12.49 -3.03 -5.37
C ALA A 46 12.12 -2.89 -3.89
N MET A 47 11.84 -1.68 -3.43
CA MET A 47 11.39 -1.42 -2.06
C MET A 47 10.04 -2.09 -1.76
N LEU A 48 9.09 -2.02 -2.70
CA LEU A 48 7.79 -2.69 -2.55
C LEU A 48 7.93 -4.22 -2.52
N ARG A 49 8.83 -4.78 -3.33
CA ARG A 49 9.12 -6.23 -3.34
C ARG A 49 9.83 -6.72 -2.09
N ALA A 50 10.59 -5.85 -1.43
CA ALA A 50 11.30 -6.19 -0.18
C ALA A 50 10.37 -6.32 1.04
N LEU A 51 9.16 -5.74 0.98
CA LEU A 51 8.14 -5.94 2.00
C LEU A 51 7.58 -7.37 1.93
N PRO A 52 6.95 -7.88 3.02
CA PRO A 52 6.27 -9.17 2.97
C PRO A 52 5.25 -9.20 1.83
N GLN A 53 5.30 -10.26 1.02
CA GLN A 53 4.42 -10.43 -0.13
C GLN A 53 3.24 -11.32 0.22
N THR A 54 2.07 -10.95 -0.25
CA THR A 54 0.83 -11.73 -0.14
C THR A 54 0.27 -11.99 -1.54
N SER A 55 -0.31 -13.16 -1.72
CA SER A 55 -1.01 -13.52 -2.96
C SER A 55 -2.38 -14.05 -2.65
N PHE A 56 -3.37 -13.66 -3.43
CA PHE A 56 -4.67 -14.31 -3.46
C PHE A 56 -5.28 -14.28 -4.85
N THR A 57 -6.17 -15.23 -5.10
CA THR A 57 -6.97 -15.28 -6.32
C THR A 57 -8.38 -14.80 -6.01
N THR A 58 -8.89 -13.88 -6.82
CA THR A 58 -10.23 -13.32 -6.62
C THR A 58 -10.89 -12.95 -7.93
N LYS A 59 -12.22 -13.05 -7.96
CA LYS A 59 -13.04 -12.47 -9.03
C LYS A 59 -13.10 -10.97 -8.88
N THR A 60 -13.12 -10.28 -10.01
CA THR A 60 -13.28 -8.83 -10.08
C THR A 60 -14.19 -8.48 -11.26
N PRO A 61 -14.81 -7.29 -11.28
CA PRO A 61 -15.62 -6.87 -12.42
C PRO A 61 -14.81 -6.57 -13.68
N TRP A 62 -13.47 -6.48 -13.58
CA TRP A 62 -12.59 -6.09 -14.70
C TRP A 62 -12.05 -7.26 -15.51
N TYR A 63 -12.19 -8.49 -15.00
CA TYR A 63 -11.71 -9.69 -15.65
C TYR A 63 -12.79 -10.78 -15.69
N PRO A 64 -12.93 -11.50 -16.81
CA PRO A 64 -13.97 -12.53 -16.95
C PRO A 64 -13.74 -13.77 -16.08
N ARG A 65 -12.51 -13.97 -15.58
CA ARG A 65 -12.12 -15.10 -14.73
C ARG A 65 -11.44 -14.60 -13.46
N PRO A 66 -11.44 -15.38 -12.37
CA PRO A 66 -10.61 -15.08 -11.22
C PRO A 66 -9.15 -14.94 -11.63
N ARG A 67 -8.45 -13.96 -11.05
CA ARG A 67 -7.04 -13.69 -11.33
C ARG A 67 -6.25 -13.70 -10.01
N ARG A 68 -4.99 -14.10 -10.11
CA ARG A 68 -4.07 -14.09 -8.98
C ARG A 68 -3.36 -12.75 -8.92
N PHE A 69 -3.48 -12.09 -7.78
CA PHE A 69 -2.81 -10.82 -7.50
C PHE A 69 -1.74 -11.04 -6.43
N THR A 70 -0.59 -10.42 -6.60
CA THR A 70 0.55 -10.52 -5.67
C THR A 70 1.16 -9.15 -5.41
N GLY A 71 1.45 -8.88 -4.15
CA GLY A 71 2.13 -7.67 -3.71
C GLY A 71 2.18 -7.58 -2.19
N PRO A 72 2.73 -6.48 -1.64
CA PRO A 72 2.63 -6.22 -0.22
C PRO A 72 1.20 -5.85 0.17
N LEU A 73 0.84 -6.11 1.41
CA LEU A 73 -0.38 -5.53 1.98
C LEU A 73 -0.25 -4.02 2.07
N LEU A 74 -1.30 -3.30 1.73
CA LEU A 74 -1.26 -1.83 1.74
C LEU A 74 -0.96 -1.28 3.13
N ARG A 75 -1.43 -1.94 4.21
CA ARG A 75 -1.09 -1.56 5.59
C ARG A 75 0.41 -1.62 5.89
N ASP A 76 1.14 -2.57 5.30
CA ASP A 76 2.58 -2.69 5.51
C ASP A 76 3.34 -1.58 4.77
N VAL A 77 2.90 -1.21 3.59
CA VAL A 77 3.44 -0.07 2.82
C VAL A 77 3.23 1.24 3.58
N LEU A 78 2.02 1.45 4.10
CA LEU A 78 1.69 2.63 4.92
C LEU A 78 2.49 2.66 6.23
N ALA A 79 2.69 1.51 6.88
CA ALA A 79 3.51 1.40 8.09
C ALA A 79 4.97 1.76 7.81
N ALA A 80 5.54 1.35 6.67
CA ALA A 80 6.90 1.71 6.26
C ALA A 80 7.08 3.23 6.10
N ALA A 81 6.04 3.95 5.68
CA ALA A 81 6.00 5.41 5.61
C ALA A 81 5.61 6.08 6.95
N GLY A 82 5.32 5.30 7.98
CA GLY A 82 4.82 5.85 9.25
C GLY A 82 3.53 6.66 9.09
N ALA A 83 2.63 6.19 8.24
CA ALA A 83 1.38 6.86 7.92
C ALA A 83 0.41 6.82 9.11
N GLU A 84 -0.08 7.97 9.53
CA GLU A 84 -1.03 8.14 10.63
C GLU A 84 -2.15 9.10 10.23
N GLY A 85 -3.28 8.56 9.84
CA GLY A 85 -4.44 9.33 9.42
C GLY A 85 -5.71 8.51 9.43
N SER A 86 -6.78 9.12 8.99
CA SER A 86 -8.11 8.50 8.90
C SER A 86 -8.56 8.25 7.46
N VAL A 87 -8.02 9.00 6.51
CA VAL A 87 -8.38 8.93 5.09
C VAL A 87 -7.12 8.87 4.23
N LEU A 88 -7.16 8.00 3.23
CA LEU A 88 -6.17 7.87 2.17
C LEU A 88 -6.76 8.44 0.88
N LYS A 89 -6.21 9.52 0.37
CA LYS A 89 -6.59 10.05 -0.95
C LYS A 89 -5.69 9.41 -2.01
N LEU A 90 -6.26 8.49 -2.77
CA LEU A 90 -5.57 7.76 -3.82
C LEU A 90 -5.64 8.55 -5.12
N ALA A 91 -4.53 8.63 -5.84
CA ALA A 91 -4.47 9.21 -7.18
C ALA A 91 -3.70 8.28 -8.13
N ALA A 92 -4.28 8.03 -9.29
CA ALA A 92 -3.75 7.18 -10.33
C ALA A 92 -3.09 7.98 -11.46
N LEU A 93 -2.33 7.30 -12.31
CA LEU A 93 -1.67 7.90 -13.49
C LEU A 93 -2.68 8.47 -14.51
N ASN A 94 -3.90 7.90 -14.58
CA ASN A 94 -4.97 8.33 -15.45
C ASN A 94 -5.88 9.42 -14.83
N ASP A 95 -5.39 10.11 -13.78
CA ASP A 95 -6.09 11.13 -13.03
C ASP A 95 -7.32 10.66 -12.23
N TYR A 96 -7.56 9.34 -12.16
CA TYR A 96 -8.58 8.80 -11.27
C TYR A 96 -8.22 9.11 -9.81
N ARG A 97 -9.20 9.57 -9.05
CA ARG A 97 -9.05 9.93 -7.63
C ARG A 97 -10.17 9.29 -6.83
N VAL A 98 -9.82 8.75 -5.68
CA VAL A 98 -10.79 8.17 -4.75
C VAL A 98 -10.30 8.25 -3.32
N ASP A 99 -11.20 8.46 -2.39
CA ASP A 99 -10.92 8.41 -0.95
C ASP A 99 -11.17 7.00 -0.44
N MET A 100 -10.19 6.48 0.33
CA MET A 100 -10.27 5.21 1.03
C MET A 100 -10.13 5.47 2.53
N PRO A 101 -11.07 5.04 3.38
CA PRO A 101 -10.86 5.09 4.82
C PRO A 101 -9.64 4.26 5.25
N MET A 102 -8.83 4.76 6.17
CA MET A 102 -7.73 4.00 6.76
C MET A 102 -8.21 2.69 7.39
N ASP A 103 -9.45 2.66 7.88
CA ASP A 103 -10.08 1.45 8.42
C ASP A 103 -10.15 0.29 7.42
N ASP A 104 -10.26 0.55 6.13
CA ASP A 104 -10.29 -0.52 5.12
C ASP A 104 -9.00 -1.35 5.16
N VAL A 105 -7.85 -0.67 5.26
CA VAL A 105 -6.54 -1.36 5.31
C VAL A 105 -6.26 -2.02 6.66
N ARG A 106 -6.92 -1.55 7.73
CA ARG A 106 -6.83 -2.16 9.07
C ARG A 106 -7.67 -3.43 9.18
N ARG A 107 -8.85 -3.42 8.57
CA ARG A 107 -9.85 -4.50 8.69
C ARG A 107 -9.73 -5.57 7.62
N HIS A 108 -9.20 -5.23 6.45
CA HIS A 108 -9.14 -6.11 5.29
C HIS A 108 -7.70 -6.24 4.80
N ASP A 109 -7.41 -7.38 4.20
CA ASP A 109 -6.12 -7.63 3.54
C ASP A 109 -6.09 -6.96 2.16
N VAL A 110 -6.19 -5.63 2.15
CA VAL A 110 -6.08 -4.84 0.92
C VAL A 110 -4.66 -4.96 0.39
N LEU A 111 -4.54 -5.38 -0.85
CA LEU A 111 -3.29 -5.65 -1.52
C LEU A 111 -2.87 -4.47 -2.40
N LEU A 112 -1.61 -4.09 -2.34
CA LEU A 112 -0.98 -3.26 -3.37
C LEU A 112 -0.29 -4.18 -4.36
N ALA A 113 -1.06 -4.68 -5.34
CA ALA A 113 -0.58 -5.66 -6.28
C ALA A 113 0.39 -5.04 -7.29
N HIS A 114 1.53 -5.68 -7.52
CA HIS A 114 2.46 -5.39 -8.61
C HIS A 114 2.55 -6.55 -9.61
N LEU A 115 1.99 -7.72 -9.29
CA LEU A 115 1.89 -8.86 -10.18
C LEU A 115 0.42 -9.25 -10.39
N LEU A 116 0.11 -9.63 -11.61
CA LEU A 116 -1.14 -10.25 -12.05
C LEU A 116 -0.79 -11.56 -12.74
N ASP A 117 -1.28 -12.70 -12.21
CA ASP A 117 -0.90 -14.04 -12.68
C ASP A 117 0.63 -14.19 -12.82
N ASP A 118 1.34 -13.78 -11.77
CA ASP A 118 2.80 -13.85 -11.63
C ASP A 118 3.61 -13.01 -12.64
N ARG A 119 2.95 -12.05 -13.32
CA ARG A 119 3.58 -11.13 -14.28
C ARG A 119 3.39 -9.69 -13.86
N GLN A 120 4.41 -8.88 -14.12
CA GLN A 120 4.30 -7.42 -13.94
C GLN A 120 3.20 -6.86 -14.86
N MET A 121 2.41 -5.94 -14.30
CA MET A 121 1.39 -5.23 -15.07
C MET A 121 1.99 -4.01 -15.75
N ALA A 122 1.85 -3.93 -17.07
CA ALA A 122 2.15 -2.71 -17.81
C ALA A 122 1.12 -1.61 -17.49
N VAL A 123 1.48 -0.36 -17.69
CA VAL A 123 0.58 0.79 -17.47
C VAL A 123 -0.73 0.62 -18.26
N ARG A 124 -0.65 0.21 -19.53
CA ARG A 124 -1.83 -0.07 -20.37
C ARG A 124 -2.73 -1.19 -19.82
N ASP A 125 -2.18 -2.07 -18.99
CA ASP A 125 -2.85 -3.23 -18.40
C ASP A 125 -3.13 -3.04 -16.90
N LYS A 126 -3.44 -1.82 -16.49
CA LYS A 126 -3.75 -1.41 -15.11
C LYS A 126 -2.56 -1.34 -14.14
N GLY A 127 -1.33 -1.52 -14.62
CA GLY A 127 -0.13 -1.38 -13.80
C GLY A 127 0.42 0.05 -13.69
N PRO A 128 1.55 0.21 -13.03
CA PRO A 128 2.35 -0.85 -12.39
C PRO A 128 1.77 -1.35 -11.04
N LEU A 129 0.89 -0.58 -10.39
CA LEU A 129 0.32 -0.88 -9.08
C LEU A 129 -1.20 -0.86 -9.13
N PHE A 130 -1.82 -1.86 -8.50
CA PHE A 130 -3.26 -2.02 -8.47
C PHE A 130 -3.73 -2.35 -7.05
N VAL A 131 -4.61 -1.55 -6.50
CA VAL A 131 -5.23 -1.79 -5.19
C VAL A 131 -6.33 -2.83 -5.33
N ILE A 132 -6.21 -3.96 -4.64
CA ILE A 132 -7.17 -5.08 -4.72
C ILE A 132 -7.62 -5.50 -3.33
N TYR A 133 -8.94 -5.60 -3.15
CA TYR A 133 -9.57 -6.18 -1.97
C TYR A 133 -9.75 -7.70 -2.14
N PRO A 134 -9.77 -8.48 -1.04
CA PRO A 134 -10.00 -9.93 -1.09
C PRO A 134 -11.49 -10.25 -1.28
N PHE A 135 -12.04 -9.96 -2.45
CA PHE A 135 -13.47 -10.03 -2.75
C PHE A 135 -14.07 -11.43 -2.58
N ASP A 136 -13.34 -12.48 -2.93
CA ASP A 136 -13.87 -13.86 -2.83
C ASP A 136 -13.82 -14.37 -1.38
N ALA A 137 -12.80 -13.98 -0.61
CA ALA A 137 -12.70 -14.31 0.81
C ALA A 137 -13.70 -13.51 1.67
N ARG A 138 -14.09 -12.32 1.21
CA ARG A 138 -14.98 -11.38 1.93
C ARG A 138 -16.07 -10.89 0.98
N PRO A 139 -17.15 -11.68 0.78
CA PRO A 139 -18.21 -11.35 -0.18
C PRO A 139 -18.89 -10.01 0.05
N GLU A 140 -18.89 -9.50 1.29
CA GLU A 140 -19.41 -8.17 1.64
C GLU A 140 -18.66 -7.02 0.96
N LEU A 141 -17.45 -7.28 0.49
CA LEU A 141 -16.64 -6.30 -0.26
C LEU A 141 -17.03 -6.21 -1.76
N ARG A 142 -17.88 -7.12 -2.24
CA ARG A 142 -18.35 -7.14 -3.63
C ARG A 142 -19.44 -6.11 -3.85
N SER A 143 -19.05 -4.84 -3.90
CA SER A 143 -19.96 -3.72 -4.12
C SER A 143 -19.27 -2.60 -4.90
N ALA A 144 -20.08 -1.73 -5.50
CA ALA A 144 -19.59 -0.56 -6.23
C ALA A 144 -18.65 0.32 -5.38
N LEU A 145 -18.90 0.40 -4.07
CA LEU A 145 -18.08 1.15 -3.14
C LEU A 145 -16.63 0.68 -3.13
N TYR A 146 -16.41 -0.62 -2.88
CA TYR A 146 -15.07 -1.20 -2.81
C TYR A 146 -14.43 -1.37 -4.17
N TYR A 147 -15.20 -1.64 -5.21
CA TYR A 147 -14.71 -1.60 -6.59
C TYR A 147 -14.18 -0.21 -6.95
N GLY A 148 -14.89 0.85 -6.54
CA GLY A 148 -14.43 2.22 -6.74
C GLY A 148 -13.15 2.56 -5.99
N ARG A 149 -12.91 1.96 -4.81
CA ARG A 149 -11.67 2.14 -4.04
C ARG A 149 -10.50 1.30 -4.57
N SER A 150 -10.75 0.37 -5.47
CA SER A 150 -9.72 -0.49 -6.08
C SER A 150 -9.05 0.25 -7.25
N ALA A 151 -8.27 1.28 -6.93
CA ALA A 151 -7.60 2.10 -7.94
C ALA A 151 -6.47 1.31 -8.63
N TRP A 152 -6.52 1.24 -9.95
CA TRP A 152 -5.40 0.77 -10.76
C TRP A 152 -4.50 1.92 -11.20
N GLN A 153 -3.28 1.63 -11.67
CA GLN A 153 -2.27 2.64 -12.00
C GLN A 153 -2.00 3.59 -10.83
N LEU A 154 -2.05 3.09 -9.61
CA LEU A 154 -1.85 3.90 -8.42
C LEU A 154 -0.49 4.57 -8.45
N ARG A 155 -0.43 5.88 -8.18
CA ARG A 155 0.79 6.67 -8.17
C ARG A 155 1.04 7.37 -6.85
N THR A 156 -0.01 7.90 -6.24
CA THR A 156 0.13 8.73 -5.04
C THR A 156 -0.92 8.38 -4.00
N ILE A 157 -0.51 8.37 -2.73
CA ILE A 157 -1.39 8.31 -1.56
C ILE A 157 -1.12 9.56 -0.73
N ASP A 158 -2.15 10.37 -0.49
CA ASP A 158 -2.09 11.50 0.43
C ASP A 158 -2.86 11.11 1.70
N VAL A 159 -2.14 11.04 2.82
CA VAL A 159 -2.66 10.60 4.12
C VAL A 159 -3.19 11.79 4.90
N GLN A 160 -4.49 11.76 5.29
CA GLN A 160 -5.16 12.84 6.02
C GLN A 160 -5.82 12.37 7.32
#